data_d727ce83fdb243e004ab47970ef579b1
#
_entry.id   d727ce83fdb243e004ab47970ef579b1
#
_cell.length_a   1.000
_cell.length_b   1.000
_cell.length_c   1.000
_cell.angle_alpha   90.00
_cell.angle_beta   90.00
_cell.angle_gamma   90.00
#
_symmetry.space_group_name_H-M   'P 1'
#
loop_
_entity.id
_entity.type
_entity.pdbx_description
1 polymer ?
#
loop_
_entity_poly.entity_id
_entity_poly.type
_entity_poly.pdbx_seq_one_letter_code
_entity_poly.pdbx_strand_id
1 'polypeptide(L)'
;AVSNPTILCAGSTATLTGSGASTYTWNPGALSGTTVAVTPTATTIYTVVGTTTLGCTATKTLNLVVNSNPTVTAVSSPTSVCAGSSATLTGSGATSYTWNPGALTGTTTVVTPTSTTIYTVTGRTGSCSNTATVSLTVNSSPTITASASPTLICNGGSSTLTATGGTTYTWNPGALTGSTTVVSPTITTTYTVIGSNGSCTNTKTVTLQVSPIPSVTAISSPTA
;
A
#
# COMPACT_ATOMS: atom_id res chain seq x y z
N ALA A 1 13.80 -37.75 29.09
CA ALA A 1 12.82 -36.74 28.67
C ALA A 1 13.31 -36.06 27.41
N VAL A 2 12.41 -35.75 26.54
CA VAL A 2 12.65 -35.06 25.26
C VAL A 2 11.58 -33.97 25.03
N SER A 3 11.90 -33.00 24.18
CA SER A 3 10.93 -32.01 23.67
C SER A 3 10.84 -32.08 22.14
N ASN A 4 9.66 -31.80 21.63
CA ASN A 4 9.46 -31.66 20.20
C ASN A 4 8.55 -30.45 19.95
N PRO A 5 9.03 -29.36 19.26
CA PRO A 5 10.43 -29.13 18.86
C PRO A 5 11.36 -28.85 20.06
N THR A 6 12.69 -28.85 19.83
CA THR A 6 13.71 -28.50 20.84
C THR A 6 13.98 -26.98 20.88
N ILE A 7 13.63 -26.27 19.79
CA ILE A 7 13.72 -24.81 19.64
C ILE A 7 12.39 -24.35 19.06
N LEU A 8 11.79 -23.28 19.62
CA LEU A 8 10.51 -22.74 19.17
C LEU A 8 10.50 -21.20 19.30
N CYS A 9 9.48 -20.61 18.75
CA CYS A 9 9.22 -19.16 18.89
C CYS A 9 8.35 -18.91 20.14
N ALA A 10 8.52 -17.74 20.73
CA ALA A 10 7.74 -17.32 21.89
C ALA A 10 6.22 -17.51 21.68
N GLY A 11 5.55 -18.20 22.61
CA GLY A 11 4.14 -18.52 22.54
C GLY A 11 3.76 -19.68 21.61
N SER A 12 4.73 -20.35 20.95
CA SER A 12 4.47 -21.58 20.21
C SER A 12 4.40 -22.78 21.14
N THR A 13 3.75 -23.86 20.68
CA THR A 13 3.56 -25.07 21.48
C THR A 13 4.70 -26.06 21.25
N ALA A 14 5.21 -26.62 22.34
CA ALA A 14 6.09 -27.80 22.34
C ALA A 14 5.46 -28.92 23.17
N THR A 15 5.73 -30.16 22.78
CA THR A 15 5.35 -31.35 23.54
C THR A 15 6.56 -31.89 24.29
N LEU A 16 6.46 -32.02 25.61
CA LEU A 16 7.45 -32.66 26.45
C LEU A 16 7.04 -34.11 26.69
N THR A 17 7.96 -35.03 26.57
CA THR A 17 7.71 -36.46 26.75
C THR A 17 8.69 -37.05 27.76
N GLY A 18 8.16 -37.75 28.76
CA GLY A 18 8.90 -38.54 29.75
C GLY A 18 8.88 -40.03 29.41
N SER A 19 9.95 -40.76 29.77
CA SER A 19 10.03 -42.20 29.60
C SER A 19 10.83 -42.85 30.75
N GLY A 20 10.54 -44.11 31.04
CA GLY A 20 11.27 -44.91 32.04
C GLY A 20 10.68 -44.88 33.45
N ALA A 21 9.46 -44.36 33.66
CA ALA A 21 8.73 -44.38 34.93
C ALA A 21 7.23 -44.64 34.69
N SER A 22 6.47 -44.83 35.76
CA SER A 22 5.03 -45.09 35.73
C SER A 22 4.21 -43.79 35.68
N THR A 23 4.66 -42.73 36.37
CA THR A 23 4.03 -41.42 36.40
C THR A 23 5.07 -40.30 36.26
N TYR A 24 4.64 -39.13 35.80
CA TYR A 24 5.52 -37.98 35.58
C TYR A 24 4.87 -36.69 36.07
N THR A 25 5.69 -35.87 36.74
CA THR A 25 5.33 -34.49 37.10
C THR A 25 6.37 -33.54 36.53
N TRP A 26 5.92 -32.48 35.88
CA TRP A 26 6.75 -31.50 35.19
C TRP A 26 6.68 -30.15 35.88
N ASN A 27 7.82 -29.48 36.01
CA ASN A 27 7.94 -28.14 36.60
C ASN A 27 8.80 -27.25 35.68
N PRO A 28 8.46 -25.96 35.48
CA PRO A 28 7.33 -25.22 36.06
C PRO A 28 5.98 -25.67 35.48
N GLY A 29 4.91 -25.31 36.18
CA GLY A 29 3.52 -25.54 35.78
C GLY A 29 2.82 -26.69 36.49
N ALA A 30 3.53 -27.51 37.30
CA ALA A 30 3.01 -28.68 38.02
C ALA A 30 2.17 -29.61 37.11
N LEU A 31 2.58 -29.76 35.84
CA LEU A 31 1.89 -30.58 34.85
C LEU A 31 2.14 -32.07 35.11
N SER A 32 1.14 -32.89 34.87
CA SER A 32 1.25 -34.35 35.07
C SER A 32 0.91 -35.09 33.77
N GLY A 33 1.65 -36.19 33.52
CA GLY A 33 1.45 -37.06 32.36
C GLY A 33 2.75 -37.41 31.65
N THR A 34 2.69 -38.52 30.90
CA THR A 34 3.81 -39.00 30.07
C THR A 34 4.16 -37.98 28.99
N THR A 35 3.14 -37.28 28.45
CA THR A 35 3.27 -36.22 27.50
C THR A 35 2.50 -34.99 27.99
N VAL A 36 3.10 -33.80 27.90
CA VAL A 36 2.47 -32.52 28.23
C VAL A 36 2.79 -31.49 27.19
N ALA A 37 1.81 -30.64 26.86
CA ALA A 37 1.98 -29.49 25.95
C ALA A 37 2.31 -28.25 26.77
N VAL A 38 3.28 -27.46 26.30
CA VAL A 38 3.72 -26.23 26.94
C VAL A 38 3.84 -25.10 25.88
N THR A 39 3.58 -23.85 26.28
CA THR A 39 3.65 -22.67 25.39
C THR A 39 4.52 -21.58 26.04
N PRO A 40 5.83 -21.82 26.21
CA PRO A 40 6.69 -20.85 26.89
C PRO A 40 6.90 -19.59 26.04
N THR A 41 7.03 -18.44 26.69
CA THR A 41 7.36 -17.15 26.06
C THR A 41 8.85 -16.80 26.17
N ALA A 42 9.61 -17.56 26.97
CA ALA A 42 11.06 -17.40 27.12
C ALA A 42 11.71 -18.77 27.29
N THR A 43 13.01 -18.86 27.02
CA THR A 43 13.81 -20.10 27.25
C THR A 43 13.59 -20.58 28.67
N THR A 44 13.12 -21.82 28.78
CA THR A 44 12.66 -22.43 30.08
C THR A 44 13.31 -23.78 30.29
N ILE A 45 13.83 -24.00 31.49
CA ILE A 45 14.30 -25.29 31.93
C ILE A 45 13.13 -26.02 32.60
N TYR A 46 12.69 -27.09 31.99
CA TYR A 46 11.71 -28.01 32.58
C TYR A 46 12.39 -29.12 33.35
N THR A 47 11.92 -29.38 34.55
CA THR A 47 12.32 -30.49 35.37
C THR A 47 11.21 -31.51 35.40
N VAL A 48 11.49 -32.74 35.02
CA VAL A 48 10.55 -33.86 35.16
C VAL A 48 10.98 -34.78 36.31
N VAL A 49 10.02 -35.12 37.14
CA VAL A 49 10.16 -36.17 38.18
C VAL A 49 9.35 -37.38 37.71
N GLY A 50 10.03 -38.48 37.44
CA GLY A 50 9.40 -39.76 37.15
C GLY A 50 9.33 -40.60 38.41
N THR A 51 8.15 -41.23 38.66
CA THR A 51 7.91 -42.09 39.83
C THR A 51 7.51 -43.48 39.35
N THR A 52 8.15 -44.52 39.90
CA THR A 52 7.79 -45.92 39.64
C THR A 52 6.56 -46.34 40.46
N THR A 53 5.99 -47.49 40.15
CA THR A 53 4.88 -48.09 40.94
C THR A 53 5.24 -48.37 42.42
N LEU A 54 6.54 -48.51 42.72
CA LEU A 54 7.05 -48.70 44.07
C LEU A 54 7.37 -47.40 44.81
N GLY A 55 7.08 -46.21 44.19
CA GLY A 55 7.32 -44.90 44.77
C GLY A 55 8.76 -44.37 44.61
N CYS A 56 9.67 -45.10 43.96
CA CYS A 56 11.02 -44.58 43.69
C CYS A 56 10.97 -43.45 42.65
N THR A 57 11.71 -42.37 42.89
CA THR A 57 11.72 -41.17 42.01
C THR A 57 13.06 -40.96 41.35
N ALA A 58 13.05 -40.40 40.14
CA ALA A 58 14.22 -39.89 39.44
C ALA A 58 13.87 -38.56 38.76
N THR A 59 14.86 -37.68 38.71
CA THR A 59 14.67 -36.31 38.15
C THR A 59 15.56 -36.11 36.92
N LYS A 60 15.02 -35.45 35.92
CA LYS A 60 15.75 -35.01 34.72
C LYS A 60 15.37 -33.61 34.35
N THR A 61 16.32 -32.83 33.88
CA THR A 61 16.08 -31.48 33.33
C THR A 61 16.11 -31.49 31.80
N LEU A 62 15.34 -30.62 31.20
CA LEU A 62 15.25 -30.36 29.76
C LEU A 62 15.26 -28.84 29.52
N ASN A 63 16.23 -28.37 28.75
CA ASN A 63 16.25 -26.97 28.34
C ASN A 63 15.48 -26.81 27.02
N LEU A 64 14.40 -26.03 27.05
CA LEU A 64 13.61 -25.70 25.88
C LEU A 64 13.94 -24.26 25.45
N VAL A 65 14.64 -24.14 24.32
CA VAL A 65 15.10 -22.84 23.81
C VAL A 65 13.95 -22.12 23.11
N VAL A 66 13.70 -20.89 23.53
CA VAL A 66 12.65 -20.03 22.95
C VAL A 66 13.27 -18.78 22.32
N ASN A 67 13.11 -18.64 21.03
CA ASN A 67 13.51 -17.47 20.27
C ASN A 67 12.38 -16.41 20.35
N SER A 68 12.74 -15.14 20.49
CA SER A 68 11.78 -14.04 20.46
C SER A 68 11.19 -13.86 19.06
N ASN A 69 9.90 -13.55 18.99
CA ASN A 69 9.29 -13.09 17.74
C ASN A 69 9.82 -11.71 17.36
N PRO A 70 10.04 -11.41 16.07
CA PRO A 70 10.48 -10.09 15.64
C PRO A 70 9.40 -9.03 15.92
N THR A 71 9.81 -7.81 16.27
CA THR A 71 8.90 -6.65 16.39
C THR A 71 8.77 -5.98 15.03
N VAL A 72 7.85 -6.45 14.20
CA VAL A 72 7.64 -5.98 12.83
C VAL A 72 6.86 -4.67 12.82
N THR A 73 7.30 -3.71 12.00
CA THR A 73 6.56 -2.49 11.70
C THR A 73 6.38 -2.33 10.19
N ALA A 74 5.36 -1.57 9.80
CA ALA A 74 5.02 -1.27 8.40
C ALA A 74 4.68 0.20 8.25
N VAL A 75 5.28 0.85 7.25
CA VAL A 75 4.97 2.24 6.89
C VAL A 75 4.83 2.38 5.37
N SER A 76 4.07 3.37 4.93
CA SER A 76 3.97 3.77 3.52
C SER A 76 4.40 5.22 3.33
N SER A 77 5.09 5.49 2.24
CA SER A 77 5.46 6.84 1.84
C SER A 77 5.22 7.04 0.34
N PRO A 78 4.31 7.97 -0.03
CA PRO A 78 3.38 8.72 0.82
C PRO A 78 2.31 7.82 1.47
N THR A 79 1.55 8.36 2.44
CA THR A 79 0.44 7.65 3.10
C THR A 79 -0.86 7.67 2.29
N SER A 80 -0.92 8.53 1.27
CA SER A 80 -2.03 8.61 0.32
C SER A 80 -1.51 8.91 -1.08
N VAL A 81 -2.16 8.34 -2.10
CA VAL A 81 -1.83 8.50 -3.52
C VAL A 81 -3.08 8.67 -4.35
N CYS A 82 -2.94 9.13 -5.59
CA CYS A 82 -3.99 9.04 -6.60
C CYS A 82 -4.04 7.63 -7.20
N ALA A 83 -5.20 7.21 -7.68
CA ALA A 83 -5.37 5.89 -8.30
C ALA A 83 -4.31 5.65 -9.39
N GLY A 84 -3.58 4.53 -9.28
CA GLY A 84 -2.50 4.16 -10.19
C GLY A 84 -1.16 4.89 -9.97
N SER A 85 -1.06 5.79 -8.99
CA SER A 85 0.21 6.39 -8.59
C SER A 85 0.96 5.49 -7.62
N SER A 86 2.30 5.66 -7.57
CA SER A 86 3.17 4.79 -6.76
C SER A 86 3.33 5.27 -5.31
N ALA A 87 3.48 4.31 -4.42
CA ALA A 87 3.96 4.51 -3.05
C ALA A 87 5.00 3.44 -2.70
N THR A 88 5.89 3.77 -1.79
CA THR A 88 6.88 2.85 -1.24
C THR A 88 6.41 2.33 0.11
N LEU A 89 6.33 1.01 0.27
CA LEU A 89 6.12 0.35 1.54
C LEU A 89 7.47 0.00 2.15
N THR A 90 7.63 0.19 3.45
CA THR A 90 8.85 -0.14 4.19
C THR A 90 8.52 -0.95 5.43
N GLY A 91 9.17 -2.12 5.58
CA GLY A 91 9.10 -2.97 6.76
C GLY A 91 10.37 -2.84 7.60
N SER A 92 10.25 -2.95 8.93
CA SER A 92 11.41 -3.00 9.81
C SER A 92 11.20 -3.96 10.98
N GLY A 93 12.29 -4.30 11.70
CA GLY A 93 12.26 -5.14 12.88
C GLY A 93 12.44 -6.65 12.63
N ALA A 94 12.74 -7.07 11.38
CA ALA A 94 13.02 -8.46 11.02
C ALA A 94 14.17 -8.56 10.00
N THR A 95 14.60 -9.77 9.64
CA THR A 95 15.69 -10.01 8.67
C THR A 95 15.18 -10.20 7.23
N SER A 96 13.94 -10.60 7.05
CA SER A 96 13.30 -10.75 5.74
C SER A 96 11.82 -10.40 5.81
N TYR A 97 11.24 -9.99 4.66
CA TYR A 97 9.87 -9.49 4.61
C TYR A 97 9.14 -10.03 3.40
N THR A 98 7.85 -10.32 3.58
CA THR A 98 6.90 -10.65 2.52
C THR A 98 5.65 -9.79 2.70
N TRP A 99 5.19 -9.14 1.63
CA TRP A 99 4.05 -8.23 1.63
C TRP A 99 2.86 -8.84 0.91
N ASN A 100 1.67 -8.64 1.46
CA ASN A 100 0.41 -9.06 0.87
C ASN A 100 -0.62 -7.90 0.89
N PRO A 101 -1.42 -7.68 -0.14
CA PRO A 101 -1.49 -8.44 -1.39
C PRO A 101 -0.27 -8.23 -2.30
N GLY A 102 -0.08 -9.16 -3.25
CA GLY A 102 0.97 -9.10 -4.27
C GLY A 102 2.15 -10.04 -4.05
N ALA A 103 2.28 -10.69 -2.89
CA ALA A 103 3.39 -11.59 -2.54
C ALA A 103 4.78 -10.96 -2.80
N LEU A 104 4.91 -9.63 -2.59
CA LEU A 104 6.12 -8.87 -2.81
C LEU A 104 7.13 -9.15 -1.69
N THR A 105 8.42 -9.10 -2.00
CA THR A 105 9.49 -9.37 -1.04
C THR A 105 10.43 -8.19 -0.90
N GLY A 106 11.11 -8.09 0.25
CA GLY A 106 12.12 -7.05 0.52
C GLY A 106 11.72 -6.11 1.65
N THR A 107 12.72 -5.43 2.18
CA THR A 107 12.56 -4.40 3.21
C THR A 107 11.74 -3.23 2.69
N THR A 108 11.92 -2.89 1.42
CA THR A 108 11.15 -1.87 0.69
C THR A 108 10.54 -2.47 -0.56
N THR A 109 9.33 -2.05 -0.91
CA THR A 109 8.66 -2.43 -2.16
C THR A 109 7.81 -1.28 -2.67
N VAL A 110 7.67 -1.16 -3.99
CA VAL A 110 6.84 -0.14 -4.63
C VAL A 110 5.52 -0.76 -5.07
N VAL A 111 4.41 -0.06 -4.78
CA VAL A 111 3.05 -0.48 -5.13
C VAL A 111 2.32 0.65 -5.87
N THR A 112 1.37 0.29 -6.74
CA THR A 112 0.56 1.23 -7.54
C THR A 112 -0.93 0.88 -7.44
N PRO A 113 -1.54 1.04 -6.25
CA PRO A 113 -2.92 0.64 -6.04
C PRO A 113 -3.90 1.55 -6.79
N THR A 114 -5.04 0.98 -7.21
CA THR A 114 -6.16 1.73 -7.83
C THR A 114 -7.30 1.98 -6.85
N SER A 115 -7.26 1.38 -5.66
CA SER A 115 -8.20 1.56 -4.55
C SER A 115 -7.47 1.50 -3.21
N THR A 116 -8.03 2.12 -2.18
CA THR A 116 -7.48 2.07 -0.82
C THR A 116 -7.24 0.62 -0.40
N THR A 117 -6.00 0.32 -0.03
CA THR A 117 -5.53 -1.04 0.21
C THR A 117 -4.79 -1.12 1.54
N ILE A 118 -5.11 -2.16 2.32
CA ILE A 118 -4.35 -2.51 3.51
C ILE A 118 -3.29 -3.54 3.10
N TYR A 119 -2.04 -3.19 3.31
CA TYR A 119 -0.91 -4.09 3.11
C TYR A 119 -0.50 -4.71 4.44
N THR A 120 -0.33 -6.02 4.45
CA THR A 120 0.21 -6.77 5.57
C THR A 120 1.62 -7.20 5.25
N VAL A 121 2.58 -6.87 6.11
CA VAL A 121 3.94 -7.40 6.03
C VAL A 121 4.12 -8.52 7.04
N THR A 122 4.68 -9.64 6.59
CA THR A 122 5.19 -10.71 7.45
C THR A 122 6.70 -10.57 7.51
N GLY A 123 7.23 -10.22 8.68
CA GLY A 123 8.67 -10.17 8.95
C GLY A 123 9.13 -11.47 9.60
N ARG A 124 10.28 -12.00 9.17
CA ARG A 124 10.90 -13.23 9.71
C ARG A 124 12.30 -12.94 10.19
N THR A 125 12.66 -13.57 11.34
CA THR A 125 14.02 -13.64 11.85
C THR A 125 14.27 -15.10 12.27
N GLY A 126 15.14 -15.79 11.53
CA GLY A 126 15.28 -17.25 11.63
C GLY A 126 13.96 -17.95 11.32
N SER A 127 13.52 -18.82 12.24
CA SER A 127 12.23 -19.53 12.12
C SER A 127 11.03 -18.73 12.61
N CYS A 128 11.25 -17.63 13.37
CA CYS A 128 10.18 -16.86 13.99
C CYS A 128 9.68 -15.74 13.07
N SER A 129 8.38 -15.47 13.15
CA SER A 129 7.74 -14.43 12.33
C SER A 129 6.70 -13.66 13.12
N ASN A 130 6.46 -12.44 12.67
CA ASN A 130 5.37 -11.61 13.14
C ASN A 130 4.84 -10.76 11.97
N THR A 131 3.71 -10.12 12.15
CA THR A 131 3.05 -9.33 11.11
C THR A 131 2.77 -7.91 11.59
N ALA A 132 2.75 -6.98 10.63
CA ALA A 132 2.25 -5.62 10.80
C ALA A 132 1.42 -5.22 9.57
N THR A 133 0.57 -4.22 9.73
CA THR A 133 -0.27 -3.71 8.65
C THR A 133 -0.05 -2.22 8.45
N VAL A 134 -0.21 -1.77 7.21
CA VAL A 134 -0.27 -0.35 6.84
C VAL A 134 -1.39 -0.13 5.84
N SER A 135 -2.19 0.93 6.05
CA SER A 135 -3.22 1.35 5.10
C SER A 135 -2.67 2.42 4.18
N LEU A 136 -2.77 2.20 2.87
CA LEU A 136 -2.46 3.18 1.84
C LEU A 136 -3.78 3.70 1.25
N THR A 137 -4.08 4.97 1.51
CA THR A 137 -5.29 5.62 1.01
C THR A 137 -5.14 5.96 -0.47
N VAL A 138 -6.14 5.62 -1.28
CA VAL A 138 -6.19 5.99 -2.70
C VAL A 138 -7.31 7.00 -2.92
N ASN A 139 -6.92 8.20 -3.36
CA ASN A 139 -7.83 9.26 -3.72
C ASN A 139 -8.26 9.10 -5.19
N SER A 140 -9.53 9.31 -5.49
CA SER A 140 -10.03 9.31 -6.86
C SER A 140 -9.56 10.53 -7.63
N SER A 141 -9.16 10.35 -8.90
CA SER A 141 -8.90 11.46 -9.80
C SER A 141 -10.23 12.09 -10.27
N PRO A 142 -10.30 13.42 -10.44
CA PRO A 142 -11.51 14.07 -10.92
C PRO A 142 -11.80 13.69 -12.38
N THR A 143 -13.08 13.61 -12.75
CA THR A 143 -13.51 13.43 -14.15
C THR A 143 -13.67 14.80 -14.79
N ILE A 144 -12.63 15.27 -15.50
CA ILE A 144 -12.62 16.58 -16.11
C ILE A 144 -13.32 16.56 -17.47
N THR A 145 -14.19 17.54 -17.71
CA THR A 145 -14.74 17.86 -19.03
C THR A 145 -14.23 19.21 -19.50
N ALA A 146 -14.19 19.41 -20.82
CA ALA A 146 -13.78 20.66 -21.44
C ALA A 146 -14.64 20.93 -22.67
N SER A 147 -15.08 22.20 -22.85
CA SER A 147 -15.83 22.65 -24.00
C SER A 147 -15.39 24.06 -24.39
N ALA A 148 -15.66 24.44 -25.65
CA ALA A 148 -15.48 25.78 -26.17
C ALA A 148 -16.80 26.27 -26.81
N SER A 149 -17.17 27.51 -26.58
CA SER A 149 -18.36 28.12 -27.19
C SER A 149 -18.06 29.54 -27.62
N PRO A 150 -18.14 29.83 -28.92
CA PRO A 150 -18.31 28.91 -30.05
C PRO A 150 -17.09 27.99 -30.28
N THR A 151 -17.26 26.85 -30.98
CA THR A 151 -16.17 25.89 -31.31
C THR A 151 -15.37 26.32 -32.56
N LEU A 152 -15.91 27.25 -33.33
CA LEU A 152 -15.30 27.85 -34.54
C LEU A 152 -15.41 29.37 -34.43
N ILE A 153 -14.31 30.08 -34.69
CA ILE A 153 -14.24 31.55 -34.72
C ILE A 153 -13.51 31.99 -35.99
N CYS A 154 -13.72 33.24 -36.41
CA CYS A 154 -12.85 33.90 -37.36
C CYS A 154 -11.56 34.35 -36.68
N ASN A 155 -10.48 34.54 -37.44
CA ASN A 155 -9.21 35.06 -36.92
C ASN A 155 -9.43 36.35 -36.11
N GLY A 156 -8.98 36.40 -34.86
CA GLY A 156 -9.18 37.51 -33.92
C GLY A 156 -10.53 37.52 -33.19
N GLY A 157 -11.43 36.57 -33.48
CA GLY A 157 -12.66 36.36 -32.73
C GLY A 157 -12.36 35.72 -31.36
N SER A 158 -13.38 35.68 -30.49
CA SER A 158 -13.24 35.12 -29.14
C SER A 158 -14.14 33.92 -28.92
N SER A 159 -13.71 33.03 -28.05
CA SER A 159 -14.47 31.88 -27.55
C SER A 159 -14.29 31.72 -26.05
N THR A 160 -15.33 31.26 -25.38
CA THR A 160 -15.27 30.91 -23.95
C THR A 160 -14.96 29.43 -23.80
N LEU A 161 -13.86 29.12 -23.13
CA LEU A 161 -13.53 27.77 -22.69
C LEU A 161 -14.20 27.50 -21.34
N THR A 162 -14.80 26.34 -21.18
CA THR A 162 -15.45 25.91 -19.92
C THR A 162 -14.98 24.54 -19.54
N ALA A 163 -14.62 24.36 -18.25
CA ALA A 163 -14.26 23.09 -17.66
C ALA A 163 -15.14 22.78 -16.44
N THR A 164 -15.42 21.49 -16.23
CA THR A 164 -16.16 21.00 -15.04
C THR A 164 -15.51 19.74 -14.48
N GLY A 165 -15.96 19.31 -13.28
CA GLY A 165 -15.53 18.06 -12.64
C GLY A 165 -14.33 18.18 -11.70
N GLY A 166 -13.77 19.39 -11.54
CA GLY A 166 -12.73 19.70 -10.56
C GLY A 166 -13.11 20.87 -9.66
N THR A 167 -12.24 21.23 -8.74
CA THR A 167 -12.37 22.43 -7.88
C THR A 167 -11.50 23.57 -8.37
N THR A 168 -10.37 23.28 -9.04
CA THR A 168 -9.48 24.27 -9.65
C THR A 168 -9.08 23.82 -11.05
N TYR A 169 -8.78 24.81 -11.93
CA TYR A 169 -8.46 24.55 -13.33
C TYR A 169 -7.32 25.46 -13.81
N THR A 170 -6.44 24.89 -14.65
CA THR A 170 -5.40 25.61 -15.37
C THR A 170 -5.43 25.19 -16.83
N TRP A 171 -5.46 26.19 -17.76
CA TRP A 171 -5.52 25.96 -19.18
C TRP A 171 -4.19 26.27 -19.87
N ASN A 172 -3.81 25.41 -20.80
CA ASN A 172 -2.61 25.58 -21.64
C ASN A 172 -2.99 25.47 -23.14
N PRO A 173 -2.44 26.31 -24.02
CA PRO A 173 -1.48 27.39 -23.79
C PRO A 173 -2.09 28.58 -23.06
N GLY A 174 -1.23 29.43 -22.49
CA GLY A 174 -1.60 30.69 -21.86
C GLY A 174 -1.60 30.67 -20.32
N ALA A 175 -1.46 29.51 -19.65
CA ALA A 175 -1.50 29.38 -18.19
C ALA A 175 -2.72 30.08 -17.54
N LEU A 176 -3.88 30.07 -18.23
CA LEU A 176 -5.11 30.70 -17.78
C LEU A 176 -5.73 29.86 -16.65
N THR A 177 -6.40 30.49 -15.71
CA THR A 177 -7.01 29.84 -14.56
C THR A 177 -8.52 30.04 -14.50
N GLY A 178 -9.23 29.16 -13.82
CA GLY A 178 -10.68 29.25 -13.63
C GLY A 178 -11.45 28.18 -14.41
N SER A 179 -12.69 27.96 -13.98
CA SER A 179 -13.63 27.04 -14.65
C SER A 179 -14.09 27.55 -15.99
N THR A 180 -14.02 28.88 -16.21
CA THR A 180 -14.31 29.57 -17.47
C THR A 180 -13.20 30.54 -17.77
N THR A 181 -12.82 30.66 -19.05
CA THR A 181 -11.85 31.65 -19.53
C THR A 181 -12.15 32.02 -20.99
N VAL A 182 -11.85 33.25 -21.38
CA VAL A 182 -12.03 33.73 -22.76
C VAL A 182 -10.70 33.73 -23.47
N VAL A 183 -10.66 33.20 -24.69
CA VAL A 183 -9.47 33.12 -25.55
C VAL A 183 -9.77 33.66 -26.94
N SER A 184 -8.74 34.24 -27.60
CA SER A 184 -8.84 34.82 -28.94
C SER A 184 -7.65 34.39 -29.80
N PRO A 185 -7.51 33.09 -30.10
CA PRO A 185 -6.39 32.60 -30.90
C PRO A 185 -6.51 33.07 -32.37
N THR A 186 -5.36 33.25 -33.01
CA THR A 186 -5.28 33.62 -34.45
C THR A 186 -5.13 32.42 -35.37
N ILE A 187 -4.87 31.22 -34.80
CA ILE A 187 -4.78 29.95 -35.51
C ILE A 187 -5.54 28.88 -34.70
N THR A 188 -5.98 27.83 -35.40
CA THR A 188 -6.59 26.66 -34.73
C THR A 188 -5.72 26.17 -33.59
N THR A 189 -6.25 26.16 -32.37
CA THR A 189 -5.51 25.90 -31.16
C THR A 189 -6.21 24.81 -30.32
N THR A 190 -5.45 23.85 -29.87
CA THR A 190 -5.91 22.83 -28.89
C THR A 190 -5.52 23.30 -27.50
N TYR A 191 -6.53 23.50 -26.65
CA TYR A 191 -6.36 23.83 -25.24
C TYR A 191 -6.45 22.57 -24.41
N THR A 192 -5.52 22.44 -23.47
CA THR A 192 -5.53 21.37 -22.46
C THR A 192 -5.87 22.00 -21.12
N VAL A 193 -6.92 21.51 -20.46
CA VAL A 193 -7.21 21.89 -19.08
C VAL A 193 -6.70 20.81 -18.14
N ILE A 194 -6.03 21.23 -17.07
CA ILE A 194 -5.67 20.43 -15.91
C ILE A 194 -6.65 20.81 -14.81
N GLY A 195 -7.50 19.87 -14.41
CA GLY A 195 -8.43 20.06 -13.30
C GLY A 195 -7.97 19.28 -12.06
N SER A 196 -8.12 19.89 -10.88
CA SER A 196 -7.77 19.26 -9.59
C SER A 196 -8.99 19.21 -8.68
N ASN A 197 -9.05 18.19 -7.80
CA ASN A 197 -9.98 18.13 -6.67
C ASN A 197 -9.28 18.41 -5.32
N GLY A 198 -8.06 18.97 -5.36
CA GLY A 198 -7.21 19.23 -4.21
C GLY A 198 -6.19 18.11 -3.94
N SER A 199 -6.59 16.85 -4.10
CA SER A 199 -5.69 15.70 -3.90
C SER A 199 -5.10 15.17 -5.20
N CYS A 200 -5.93 15.10 -6.25
CA CYS A 200 -5.55 14.51 -7.54
C CYS A 200 -5.90 15.45 -8.69
N THR A 201 -5.21 15.26 -9.80
CA THR A 201 -5.42 16.00 -11.03
C THR A 201 -5.82 15.07 -12.18
N ASN A 202 -6.50 15.62 -13.17
CA ASN A 202 -6.75 14.97 -14.44
C ASN A 202 -6.79 16.04 -15.55
N THR A 203 -6.67 15.59 -16.80
CA THR A 203 -6.58 16.48 -17.95
C THR A 203 -7.67 16.20 -18.96
N LYS A 204 -8.06 17.24 -19.71
CA LYS A 204 -8.94 17.14 -20.87
C LYS A 204 -8.51 18.17 -21.92
N THR A 205 -8.70 17.84 -23.19
CA THR A 205 -8.41 18.74 -24.30
C THR A 205 -9.68 19.18 -24.99
N VAL A 206 -9.65 20.39 -25.54
CA VAL A 206 -10.66 20.95 -26.48
C VAL A 206 -9.95 21.72 -27.58
N THR A 207 -10.36 21.49 -28.83
CA THR A 207 -9.81 22.20 -29.98
C THR A 207 -10.75 23.30 -30.40
N LEU A 208 -10.24 24.55 -30.48
CA LEU A 208 -10.93 25.71 -31.03
C LEU A 208 -10.44 25.92 -32.45
N GLN A 209 -11.37 25.84 -33.41
CA GLN A 209 -11.08 26.06 -34.82
C GLN A 209 -11.07 27.54 -35.12
N VAL A 210 -10.09 27.97 -35.94
CA VAL A 210 -10.00 29.36 -36.42
C VAL A 210 -10.03 29.36 -37.94
N SER A 211 -11.04 30.05 -38.50
CA SER A 211 -11.15 30.27 -39.92
C SER A 211 -10.42 31.55 -40.33
N PRO A 212 -9.67 31.54 -41.43
CA PRO A 212 -9.01 32.73 -41.91
C PRO A 212 -10.04 33.80 -42.36
N ILE A 213 -9.68 35.07 -42.25
CA ILE A 213 -10.47 36.16 -42.79
C ILE A 213 -10.36 36.14 -44.32
N PRO A 214 -11.48 36.17 -45.07
CA PRO A 214 -11.42 36.19 -46.51
C PRO A 214 -10.84 37.54 -47.03
N SER A 215 -10.00 37.49 -48.06
CA SER A 215 -9.56 38.68 -48.76
C SER A 215 -10.62 39.08 -49.81
N VAL A 216 -11.16 40.28 -49.66
CA VAL A 216 -12.14 40.82 -50.62
C VAL A 216 -11.44 41.87 -51.47
N THR A 217 -11.46 41.72 -52.82
CA THR A 217 -10.98 42.69 -53.76
C THR A 217 -12.17 43.32 -54.55
N ALA A 218 -12.23 44.61 -54.58
CA ALA A 218 -13.19 45.31 -55.42
C ALA A 218 -12.47 45.88 -56.69
N ILE A 219 -13.00 45.57 -57.86
CA ILE A 219 -12.48 46.10 -59.17
C ILE A 219 -13.53 47.08 -59.72
N SER A 220 -13.12 48.28 -59.99
CA SER A 220 -13.96 49.24 -60.77
C SER A 220 -13.68 49.04 -62.26
N SER A 221 -14.71 48.81 -63.06
CA SER A 221 -14.57 48.82 -64.50
C SER A 221 -14.76 50.29 -64.98
N PRO A 222 -13.87 50.84 -65.82
CA PRO A 222 -14.10 52.16 -66.36
C PRO A 222 -15.37 52.13 -67.20
N THR A 223 -16.32 52.99 -66.91
CA THR A 223 -17.45 53.31 -67.80
C THR A 223 -16.92 54.10 -68.99
N ALA A 224 -17.12 53.57 -70.20
CA ALA A 224 -16.82 54.22 -71.44
C ALA A 224 -17.77 55.41 -71.67
#